data_15bede1fa4132cd3a0491b0a8c68b919
#
_entry.id   15bede1fa4132cd3a0491b0a8c68b919
#
_cell.length_a   1.000
_cell.length_b   1.000
_cell.length_c   1.000
_cell.angle_alpha   90.00
_cell.angle_beta   90.00
_cell.angle_gamma   90.00
#
_symmetry.space_group_name_H-M   'P 1'
#
loop_
_entity.id
_entity.type
_entity.pdbx_description
1 polymer ?
#
loop_
_entity_poly.entity_id
_entity_poly.type
_entity_poly.pdbx_seq_one_letter_code
_entity_poly.pdbx_strand_id
1 'polypeptide(L)'
;MKIKFLEKFFRGMIVSSILILPFESKADDSTFWFSYGFGAGLSGTLCDQVDAGMITNVEAKMFTSNFQDSLEDPGIAASFDLEALAQGFNDIVPEFDNCRIRLY
;
A
#
# COMPACT_ATOMS: atom_id res chain seq x y z
N MET A 1 18.96 -8.57 -1.09
CA MET A 1 18.21 -7.41 -0.64
C MET A 1 16.70 -7.61 -0.78
N LYS A 2 16.19 -7.51 -1.97
CA LYS A 2 14.75 -7.71 -2.19
C LYS A 2 14.32 -9.16 -1.96
N ILE A 3 15.26 -10.09 -2.04
CA ILE A 3 14.98 -11.51 -1.87
C ILE A 3 14.40 -11.81 -0.49
N LYS A 4 14.98 -11.24 0.57
CA LYS A 4 14.47 -11.46 1.92
C LYS A 4 13.07 -10.92 2.12
N PHE A 5 12.79 -9.77 1.52
CA PHE A 5 11.47 -9.18 1.57
C PHE A 5 10.45 -10.07 0.87
N LEU A 6 10.81 -10.56 -0.31
CA LEU A 6 9.95 -11.43 -1.08
C LEU A 6 9.67 -12.74 -0.35
N GLU A 7 10.67 -13.31 0.31
CA GLU A 7 10.50 -14.53 1.10
C GLU A 7 9.49 -14.32 2.22
N LYS A 8 9.63 -13.23 2.97
CA LYS A 8 8.70 -12.91 4.05
C LYS A 8 7.29 -12.70 3.52
N PHE A 9 7.19 -11.98 2.43
CA PHE A 9 5.90 -11.70 1.81
C PHE A 9 5.25 -12.99 1.34
N PHE A 10 6.01 -13.83 0.69
CA PHE A 10 5.52 -15.09 0.16
C PHE A 10 5.05 -16.03 1.27
N ARG A 11 5.82 -16.14 2.33
CA ARG A 11 5.44 -16.93 3.49
C ARG A 11 4.15 -16.41 4.12
N GLY A 12 4.06 -15.09 4.26
CA GLY A 12 2.87 -14.47 4.79
C GLY A 12 1.64 -14.76 3.96
N MET A 13 1.79 -14.74 2.64
CA MET A 13 0.69 -15.05 1.75
C MET A 13 0.23 -16.50 1.90
N ILE A 14 1.17 -17.44 2.00
CA ILE A 14 0.83 -18.85 2.14
C ILE A 14 0.10 -19.09 3.46
N VAL A 15 0.63 -18.56 4.53
CA VAL A 15 0.01 -18.70 5.86
C VAL A 15 -1.35 -18.04 5.88
N SER A 16 -1.46 -16.85 5.29
CA SER A 16 -2.73 -16.13 5.21
C SER A 16 -3.77 -16.91 4.44
N SER A 17 -3.38 -17.54 3.34
CA SER A 17 -4.28 -18.35 2.54
C SER A 17 -4.85 -19.50 3.35
N ILE A 18 -4.02 -20.15 4.14
CA ILE A 18 -4.46 -21.27 4.98
C ILE A 18 -5.40 -20.78 6.06
N LEU A 19 -5.09 -19.65 6.67
CA LEU A 19 -5.89 -19.10 7.75
C LEU A 19 -7.22 -18.53 7.28
N ILE A 20 -7.24 -17.99 6.07
CA ILE A 20 -8.45 -17.36 5.53
C ILE A 20 -9.45 -18.40 5.04
N LEU A 21 -8.98 -19.53 4.55
CA LEU A 21 -9.86 -20.58 4.00
C LEU A 21 -11.04 -20.94 4.89
N PRO A 22 -10.87 -21.12 6.20
CA PRO A 22 -11.99 -21.48 7.06
C PRO A 22 -12.90 -20.29 7.41
N PHE A 23 -12.54 -19.09 7.01
CA PHE A 23 -13.32 -17.89 7.35
C PHE A 23 -13.96 -17.30 6.11
N GLU A 24 -15.23 -17.00 6.20
CA GLU A 24 -15.89 -16.20 5.19
C GLU A 24 -15.58 -14.75 5.47
N SER A 25 -14.98 -14.08 4.49
CA SER A 25 -14.70 -12.67 4.61
C SER A 25 -16.01 -11.89 4.62
N LYS A 26 -16.16 -11.03 5.59
CA LYS A 26 -17.23 -10.05 5.57
C LYS A 26 -16.87 -9.00 4.55
N ALA A 27 -17.87 -8.36 3.96
CA ALA A 27 -17.65 -7.33 2.96
C ALA A 27 -16.73 -6.23 3.48
N ASP A 28 -16.92 -5.82 4.74
CA ASP A 28 -16.10 -4.77 5.36
C ASP A 28 -14.64 -5.19 5.48
N ASP A 29 -14.39 -6.44 5.89
CA ASP A 29 -13.03 -6.95 6.00
C ASP A 29 -12.36 -7.05 4.64
N SER A 30 -13.12 -7.46 3.63
CA SER A 30 -12.59 -7.53 2.26
C SER A 30 -12.20 -6.16 1.75
N THR A 31 -13.04 -5.16 1.99
CA THR A 31 -12.77 -3.78 1.58
C THR A 31 -11.56 -3.23 2.32
N PHE A 32 -11.45 -3.53 3.63
CA PHE A 32 -10.30 -3.11 4.42
C PHE A 32 -9.01 -3.67 3.82
N TRP A 33 -8.95 -4.98 3.62
CA TRP A 33 -7.71 -5.61 3.16
C TRP A 33 -7.37 -5.25 1.72
N PHE A 34 -8.39 -5.07 0.88
CA PHE A 34 -8.17 -4.58 -0.47
C PHE A 34 -7.56 -3.18 -0.44
N SER A 35 -8.14 -2.30 0.36
CA SER A 35 -7.68 -0.91 0.46
C SER A 35 -6.28 -0.83 1.05
N TYR A 36 -6.04 -1.59 2.12
CA TYR A 36 -4.72 -1.66 2.75
C TYR A 36 -3.67 -2.14 1.75
N GLY A 37 -3.95 -3.24 1.06
CA GLY A 37 -3.03 -3.81 0.09
C GLY A 37 -2.78 -2.88 -1.09
N PHE A 38 -3.80 -2.16 -1.52
CA PHE A 38 -3.66 -1.19 -2.61
C PHE A 38 -2.73 -0.06 -2.17
N GLY A 39 -2.93 0.48 -0.97
CA GLY A 39 -2.07 1.53 -0.43
C GLY A 39 -0.63 1.05 -0.27
N ALA A 40 -0.44 -0.13 0.29
CA ALA A 40 0.88 -0.71 0.49
C ALA A 40 1.60 -0.94 -0.85
N GLY A 41 0.88 -1.47 -1.83
CA GLY A 41 1.45 -1.71 -3.15
C GLY A 41 1.84 -0.43 -3.85
N LEU A 42 1.01 0.60 -3.74
CA LEU A 42 1.29 1.88 -4.36
C LEU A 42 2.52 2.54 -3.75
N SER A 43 2.58 2.65 -2.42
CA SER A 43 3.74 3.25 -1.77
C SER A 43 5.00 2.40 -1.96
N GLY A 44 4.87 1.09 -1.92
CA GLY A 44 6.00 0.20 -2.16
C GLY A 44 6.59 0.41 -3.54
N THR A 45 5.76 0.57 -4.56
CA THR A 45 6.21 0.84 -5.92
C THR A 45 6.93 2.18 -5.99
N LEU A 46 6.32 3.23 -5.42
CA LEU A 46 6.93 4.55 -5.44
C LEU A 46 8.26 4.57 -4.70
N CYS A 47 8.29 3.99 -3.50
CA CYS A 47 9.49 3.97 -2.69
C CYS A 47 10.61 3.14 -3.31
N ASP A 48 10.27 2.04 -3.96
CA ASP A 48 11.25 1.24 -4.66
C ASP A 48 11.90 2.04 -5.78
N GLN A 49 11.12 2.83 -6.51
CA GLN A 49 11.63 3.69 -7.57
C GLN A 49 12.52 4.81 -7.01
N VAL A 50 12.15 5.37 -5.85
CA VAL A 50 12.99 6.39 -5.20
C VAL A 50 14.32 5.78 -4.79
N ASP A 51 14.30 4.62 -4.16
CA ASP A 51 15.53 3.96 -3.71
C ASP A 51 16.42 3.54 -4.90
N ALA A 52 15.81 3.19 -6.01
CA ALA A 52 16.54 2.85 -7.22
C ALA A 52 17.06 4.08 -7.98
N GLY A 53 16.72 5.28 -7.53
CA GLY A 53 17.14 6.50 -8.20
C GLY A 53 16.39 6.81 -9.48
N MET A 54 15.26 6.14 -9.71
CA MET A 54 14.46 6.34 -10.91
C MET A 54 13.59 7.59 -10.84
N ILE A 55 13.14 7.92 -9.64
CA ILE A 55 12.41 9.15 -9.38
C ILE A 55 12.93 9.79 -8.10
N THR A 56 12.69 11.08 -7.94
CA THR A 56 13.07 11.79 -6.73
C THR A 56 11.95 11.73 -5.69
N ASN A 57 12.28 12.06 -4.44
CA ASN A 57 11.26 12.21 -3.41
C ASN A 57 10.25 13.30 -3.78
N VAL A 58 10.69 14.36 -4.45
CA VAL A 58 9.79 15.42 -4.89
C VAL A 58 8.75 14.86 -5.86
N GLU A 59 9.21 14.09 -6.83
CA GLU A 59 8.31 13.47 -7.80
C GLU A 59 7.35 12.48 -7.14
N ALA A 60 7.85 11.68 -6.20
CA ALA A 60 7.02 10.75 -5.47
C ALA A 60 5.96 11.48 -4.62
N LYS A 61 6.34 12.61 -4.02
CA LYS A 61 5.40 13.43 -3.25
C LYS A 61 4.34 14.06 -4.15
N MET A 62 4.73 14.50 -5.34
CA MET A 62 3.77 15.04 -6.30
C MET A 62 2.76 13.98 -6.71
N PHE A 63 3.23 12.78 -6.99
CA PHE A 63 2.32 11.69 -7.32
C PHE A 63 1.37 11.41 -6.16
N THR A 64 1.91 11.33 -4.95
CA THR A 64 1.11 11.06 -3.75
C THR A 64 0.04 12.14 -3.55
N SER A 65 0.42 13.39 -3.73
CA SER A 65 -0.51 14.52 -3.61
C SER A 65 -1.62 14.44 -4.66
N ASN A 66 -1.27 14.14 -5.89
CA ASN A 66 -2.25 14.00 -6.97
C ASN A 66 -3.18 12.82 -6.70
N PHE A 67 -2.65 11.72 -6.19
CA PHE A 67 -3.45 10.58 -5.83
C PHE A 67 -4.42 10.94 -4.70
N GLN A 68 -3.92 11.64 -3.69
CA GLN A 68 -4.74 12.08 -2.56
C GLN A 68 -5.88 12.99 -3.04
N ASP A 69 -5.58 13.90 -3.96
CA ASP A 69 -6.60 14.76 -4.54
C ASP A 69 -7.68 13.94 -5.26
N SER A 70 -7.27 12.89 -5.95
CA SER A 70 -8.24 12.04 -6.66
C SER A 70 -9.17 11.31 -5.71
N LEU A 71 -8.74 11.07 -4.47
CA LEU A 71 -9.57 10.42 -3.46
C LEU A 71 -10.68 11.33 -2.93
N GLU A 72 -10.67 12.60 -3.30
CA GLU A 72 -11.76 13.52 -2.96
C GLU A 72 -12.97 13.32 -3.86
N ASP A 73 -12.80 12.64 -4.97
CA ASP A 73 -13.92 12.29 -5.83
C ASP A 73 -14.80 11.26 -5.11
N PRO A 74 -16.10 11.54 -4.88
CA PRO A 74 -16.96 10.64 -4.13
C PRO A 74 -17.05 9.23 -4.72
N GLY A 75 -17.01 9.12 -6.05
CA GLY A 75 -17.08 7.83 -6.71
C GLY A 75 -15.84 6.99 -6.45
N ILE A 76 -14.69 7.62 -6.44
CA ILE A 76 -13.43 6.93 -6.14
C ILE A 76 -13.35 6.61 -4.65
N ALA A 77 -13.67 7.58 -3.80
CA ALA A 77 -13.63 7.39 -2.36
C ALA A 77 -14.56 6.25 -1.90
N ALA A 78 -15.70 6.09 -2.55
CA ALA A 78 -16.66 5.04 -2.20
C ALA A 78 -16.11 3.63 -2.49
N SER A 79 -15.07 3.52 -3.32
CA SER A 79 -14.47 2.24 -3.67
C SER A 79 -13.46 1.74 -2.66
N PHE A 80 -13.06 2.60 -1.71
CA PHE A 80 -12.00 2.28 -0.76
C PHE A 80 -12.45 2.53 0.68
N ASP A 81 -11.83 1.80 1.59
CA ASP A 81 -11.74 2.19 2.98
C ASP A 81 -10.53 3.14 3.06
N LEU A 82 -10.78 4.43 3.12
CA LEU A 82 -9.70 5.44 3.02
C LEU A 82 -8.72 5.35 4.19
N GLU A 83 -9.21 5.00 5.36
CA GLU A 83 -8.33 4.84 6.52
C GLU A 83 -7.38 3.66 6.33
N ALA A 84 -7.92 2.53 5.85
CA ALA A 84 -7.10 1.36 5.57
C ALA A 84 -6.10 1.62 4.45
N LEU A 85 -6.54 2.35 3.42
CA LEU A 85 -5.69 2.74 2.31
C LEU A 85 -4.50 3.55 2.79
N ALA A 86 -4.76 4.57 3.60
CA ALA A 86 -3.70 5.41 4.15
C ALA A 86 -2.78 4.61 5.08
N GLN A 87 -3.34 3.73 5.87
CA GLN A 87 -2.56 2.90 6.77
C GLN A 87 -1.60 2.00 6.00
N GLY A 88 -2.11 1.31 4.98
CA GLY A 88 -1.27 0.44 4.15
C GLY A 88 -0.18 1.22 3.44
N PHE A 89 -0.53 2.37 2.88
CA PHE A 89 0.42 3.24 2.22
C PHE A 89 1.56 3.64 3.17
N ASN A 90 1.19 4.12 4.36
CA ASN A 90 2.16 4.67 5.30
C ASN A 90 2.98 3.59 6.02
N ASP A 91 2.42 2.41 6.18
CA ASP A 91 3.12 1.30 6.87
C ASP A 91 4.31 0.78 6.06
N ILE A 92 4.25 0.89 4.75
CA ILE A 92 5.32 0.39 3.87
C ILE A 92 6.49 1.36 3.76
N VAL A 93 6.23 2.66 3.85
CA VAL A 93 7.26 3.68 3.63
C VAL A 93 8.51 3.47 4.50
N PRO A 94 8.39 3.14 5.80
CA PRO A 94 9.58 2.95 6.64
C PRO A 94 10.47 1.78 6.24
N GLU A 95 9.97 0.88 5.38
CA GLU A 95 10.78 -0.24 4.89
C GLU A 95 11.85 0.22 3.90
N PHE A 96 11.80 1.45 3.46
CA PHE A 96 12.72 2.03 2.48
C PHE A 96 13.51 3.15 3.12
N ASP A 97 14.83 3.17 2.85
CA ASP A 97 15.74 4.09 3.52
C ASP A 97 15.58 5.55 3.08
N ASN A 98 15.24 5.76 1.82
CA ASN A 98 15.28 7.10 1.23
C ASN A 98 13.92 7.67 0.88
N CYS A 99 12.87 6.91 1.09
CA CYS A 99 11.53 7.32 0.68
C CYS A 99 10.87 8.16 1.77
N ARG A 100 10.34 9.32 1.39
CA ARG A 100 9.77 10.29 2.34
C ARG A 100 8.41 10.76 1.88
N ILE A 101 7.51 9.82 1.65
CA ILE A 101 6.14 10.13 1.25
C ILE A 101 5.18 9.70 2.33
N ARG A 102 3.99 10.29 2.30
CA ARG A 102 2.95 9.96 3.26
C ARG A 102 1.60 10.29 2.67
N LEU A 103 0.64 9.43 2.91
CA LEU A 103 -0.74 9.68 2.53
C LEU A 103 -1.51 10.15 3.77
N TYR A 104 -2.06 11.36 3.69
CA TYR A 104 -2.73 12.07 4.78
C TYR A 104 -1.90 12.39 6.04
#